data_6450e75db70dc1c141644a9ffad557ae
#
_entry.id   6450e75db70dc1c141644a9ffad557ae
#
_cell.length_a   1.000
_cell.length_b   1.000
_cell.length_c   1.000
_cell.angle_alpha   90.00
_cell.angle_beta   90.00
_cell.angle_gamma   90.00
#
_symmetry.space_group_name_H-M   'P 1'
#
loop_
_entity.id
_entity.type
_entity.pdbx_description
1 polymer ?
#
loop_
_entity_poly.entity_id
_entity_poly.type
_entity_poly.pdbx_seq_one_letter_code
_entity_poly.pdbx_strand_id
1 'polypeptide(L)' 'MPSILAVDDSPSMRKMVSFTLTSAGYHVVEAVDGQDALEKADVHDIDLVLADQNM' A
#
# COMPACT_ATOMS: atom_id res chain seq x y z
N MET A 1 6.76 13.69 3.34
CA MET A 1 5.57 13.12 2.69
C MET A 1 5.11 11.90 3.46
N PRO A 2 3.81 11.79 3.74
CA PRO A 2 3.31 10.58 4.40
C PRO A 2 3.52 9.35 3.52
N SER A 3 3.82 8.24 4.16
CA SER A 3 4.01 6.96 3.48
C SER A 3 2.81 6.07 3.75
N ILE A 4 2.21 5.56 2.69
CA ILE A 4 1.00 4.73 2.75
C ILE A 4 1.34 3.36 2.22
N LEU A 5 0.98 2.33 2.99
CA LEU A 5 1.12 0.94 2.56
C LEU A 5 -0.22 0.48 2.00
N ALA A 6 -0.26 0.21 0.71
CA ALA A 6 -1.46 -0.26 0.02
C ALA A 6 -1.38 -1.78 -0.13
N VAL A 7 -2.30 -2.48 0.52
CA VAL A 7 -2.33 -3.94 0.55
C VAL A 7 -3.54 -4.43 -0.23
N ASP A 8 -3.30 -5.15 -1.32
CA ASP A 8 -4.37 -5.67 -2.17
C ASP A 8 -3.81 -6.83 -2.99
N ASP A 9 -4.53 -7.95 -3.04
CA ASP A 9 -4.12 -9.11 -3.81
C ASP A 9 -4.40 -8.94 -5.31
N SER A 10 -5.20 -7.94 -5.69
CA SER A 10 -5.49 -7.64 -7.09
C SER A 10 -4.48 -6.63 -7.62
N PRO A 11 -3.63 -7.00 -8.61
CA PRO A 11 -2.66 -6.07 -9.18
C PRO A 11 -3.31 -4.83 -9.80
N SER A 12 -4.46 -4.99 -10.44
CA SER A 12 -5.14 -3.87 -11.09
C SER A 12 -5.62 -2.85 -10.07
N MET A 13 -6.27 -3.32 -8.99
CA MET A 13 -6.76 -2.45 -7.95
C MET A 13 -5.61 -1.79 -7.19
N ARG A 14 -4.57 -2.55 -6.92
CA ARG A 14 -3.39 -2.03 -6.22
C ARG A 14 -2.73 -0.91 -7.00
N LYS A 15 -2.59 -1.08 -8.32
CA LYS A 15 -2.01 -0.04 -9.17
C LYS A 15 -2.90 1.19 -9.24
N MET A 16 -4.22 1.01 -9.27
CA MET A 16 -5.15 2.12 -9.29
C MET A 16 -5.06 2.96 -8.01
N VAL A 17 -5.05 2.31 -6.87
CA VAL A 17 -4.91 2.97 -5.58
C VAL A 17 -3.55 3.67 -5.48
N SER A 18 -2.49 2.98 -5.88
CA SER A 18 -1.15 3.54 -5.85
C SER A 18 -1.04 4.78 -6.73
N PHE A 19 -1.59 4.74 -7.93
CA PHE A 19 -1.58 5.88 -8.83
C PHE A 19 -2.33 7.07 -8.24
N THR A 20 -3.51 6.81 -7.69
CA THR A 20 -4.35 7.86 -7.10
C THR A 20 -3.62 8.55 -5.95
N LEU A 21 -3.05 7.76 -5.04
CA LEU A 21 -2.37 8.31 -3.87
C LEU A 21 -1.07 9.01 -4.25
N THR A 22 -0.33 8.46 -5.19
CA THR A 22 0.90 9.10 -5.67
C THR A 22 0.59 10.44 -6.32
N SER A 23 -0.49 10.51 -7.09
CA SER A 23 -0.93 11.75 -7.72
C SER A 23 -1.32 12.80 -6.69
N ALA A 24 -1.77 12.37 -5.50
CA ALA A 24 -2.11 13.28 -4.41
C ALA A 24 -0.91 13.70 -3.57
N GLY A 25 0.29 13.22 -3.90
CA GLY A 25 1.51 13.63 -3.22
C GLY A 25 1.97 12.69 -2.10
N TYR A 26 1.38 11.50 -2.00
CA TYR A 26 1.80 10.53 -1.00
C TYR A 26 2.86 9.59 -1.55
N HIS A 27 3.71 9.11 -0.65
CA HIS A 27 4.62 8.01 -0.98
C HIS A 27 3.88 6.69 -0.75
N VAL A 28 3.85 5.81 -1.76
CA VAL A 28 3.07 4.58 -1.68
C VAL A 28 3.98 3.38 -1.78
N VAL A 29 3.81 2.45 -0.84
CA VAL A 29 4.45 1.13 -0.85
C VAL A 29 3.35 0.11 -1.09
N GLU A 30 3.56 -0.83 -2.00
CA GLU A 30 2.55 -1.82 -2.36
C GLU A 30 2.88 -3.17 -1.74
N ALA A 31 1.84 -3.88 -1.29
CA ALA A 31 1.96 -5.23 -0.77
C ALA A 31 0.83 -6.09 -1.32
N VAL A 32 1.08 -7.37 -1.54
CA VAL A 32 0.12 -8.27 -2.17
C VAL A 32 -0.77 -8.98 -1.16
N ASP A 33 -0.34 -9.11 0.08
CA ASP A 33 -1.11 -9.75 1.15
C ASP A 33 -0.64 -9.26 2.51
N GLY A 34 -1.22 -9.82 3.57
CA GLY A 34 -0.90 -9.40 4.94
C GLY A 34 0.54 -9.70 5.35
N GLN A 35 1.08 -10.81 4.91
CA GLN A 35 2.47 -11.14 5.23
C GLN A 35 3.44 -10.22 4.51
N ASP A 36 3.21 -9.95 3.25
CA ASP A 36 4.01 -9.00 2.49
C ASP A 36 3.92 -7.61 3.12
N ALA A 37 2.72 -7.26 3.61
CA ALA A 37 2.51 -5.99 4.29
C ALA A 37 3.37 -5.87 5.54
N LEU A 38 3.46 -6.94 6.34
CA LEU A 38 4.29 -6.93 7.53
C LEU A 38 5.77 -6.74 7.18
N GLU A 39 6.23 -7.41 6.15
CA GLU A 39 7.61 -7.27 5.69
C GLU A 39 7.90 -5.86 5.21
N LYS A 40 6.98 -5.28 4.43
CA LYS A 40 7.14 -3.91 3.93
C LYS A 40 7.11 -2.89 5.08
N ALA A 41 6.23 -3.09 6.05
CA ALA A 41 6.14 -2.18 7.20
C ALA A 41 7.39 -2.24 8.08
N ASP A 42 8.10 -3.37 8.07
CA ASP A 42 9.31 -3.54 8.85
C ASP A 42 10.49 -2.77 8.25
N VAL A 43 10.54 -2.65 6.92
CA VAL A 43 11.65 -1.99 6.23
C VAL A 43 11.34 -0.56 5.79
N HIS A 44 10.09 -0.15 5.86
CA HIS A 44 9.65 1.19 5.48
C HIS A 44 8.98 1.89 6.64
N ASP A 45 9.13 3.21 6.69
CA ASP A 45 8.48 4.03 7.72
C ASP A 45 7.05 4.36 7.25
N ILE A 46 6.09 3.52 7.64
CA ILE A 46 4.71 3.59 7.15
C ILE A 46 3.85 4.40 8.12
N ASP A 47 3.13 5.38 7.59
CA ASP A 47 2.22 6.23 8.38
C ASP A 47 0.80 5.70 8.38
N LEU A 48 0.37 5.04 7.29
CA LEU A 48 -1.00 4.57 7.14
C LEU A 48 -1.02 3.30 6.33
N VAL A 49 -1.86 2.34 6.73
CA VAL A 49 -2.07 1.09 5.99
C VAL A 49 -3.48 1.09 5.44
N LEU A 50 -3.60 0.90 4.12
CA LEU A 50 -4.87 0.70 3.45
C LEU A 50 -4.93 -0.75 2.99
N ALA A 51 -5.87 -1.52 3.53
CA ALA A 51 -6.02 -2.93 3.21
C ALA A 51 -7.41 -3.20 2.64
N ASP A 52 -7.46 -4.01 1.57
CA ASP A 52 -8.71 -4.45 0.99
C ASP A 52 -9.36 -5.46 1.93
N GLN A 53 -10.66 -5.30 2.17
CA GLN A 53 -11.42 -6.19 3.04
C GLN A 53 -11.62 -7.58 2.45
N ASN A 54 -11.42 -7.73 1.15
CA ASN A 54 -11.65 -8.99 0.45
C ASN A 54 -10.40 -9.87 0.34
N MET A 55 -9.36 -9.50 1.04
CA MET A 55 -8.16 -10.34 1.04
C MET A 55 -8.30 -11.56 1.93
#